data_3858165060cf95be494a16b7dc5956bb
#
_entry.id   3858165060cf95be494a16b7dc5956bb
#
_cell.length_a   1.000
_cell.length_b   1.000
_cell.length_c   1.000
_cell.angle_alpha   90.00
_cell.angle_beta   90.00
_cell.angle_gamma   90.00
#
_symmetry.space_group_name_H-M   'P 1'
#
loop_
_entity.id
_entity.type
_entity.pdbx_description
1 polymer ?
#
loop_
_entity_poly.entity_id
_entity_poly.type
_entity_poly.pdbx_seq_one_letter_code
_entity_poly.pdbx_strand_id
1 'polypeptide(L)'
;IGHPAHVHYFKNLILNLKHEGHEFLITAREKDVSQELLDKYNIPYTSRGTGSDSLVGKFFYLLKADFQMLKLARDFKPDIFLSFASPYAGQVSSMIQKPHIAFTDTEHAKLGILSFLPFTNTVLTPYAYKSDHGDKHLRFNGYMEQCYLQKQYFKPNNKVLKRLNLKDNHKFVIIRLVSWRASPVSYTHLTL
;
A
#
# COMPACT_ATOMS: atom_id res chain seq x y z
N ILE A 1 1.79 -5.50 -3.06
CA ILE A 1 1.28 -5.24 -1.69
C ILE A 1 2.39 -5.50 -0.69
N GLY A 2 2.67 -4.55 0.20
CA GLY A 2 3.77 -4.63 1.18
C GLY A 2 3.35 -4.43 2.63
N HIS A 3 2.07 -4.12 2.87
CA HIS A 3 1.52 -3.84 4.20
C HIS A 3 0.01 -4.14 4.22
N PRO A 4 -0.60 -4.53 5.36
CA PRO A 4 -2.05 -4.78 5.47
C PRO A 4 -2.94 -3.64 4.97
N ALA A 5 -2.56 -2.38 5.24
CA ALA A 5 -3.29 -1.21 4.74
C ALA A 5 -3.41 -1.19 3.20
N HIS A 6 -2.38 -1.64 2.48
CA HIS A 6 -2.42 -1.68 1.01
C HIS A 6 -3.49 -2.65 0.48
N VAL A 7 -3.79 -3.73 1.22
CA VAL A 7 -4.88 -4.64 0.86
C VAL A 7 -6.21 -3.88 0.89
N HIS A 8 -6.45 -3.10 1.94
CA HIS A 8 -7.66 -2.29 2.06
C HIS A 8 -7.73 -1.20 1.00
N TYR A 9 -6.60 -0.57 0.66
CA TYR A 9 -6.56 0.48 -0.36
C TYR A 9 -6.91 -0.05 -1.75
N PHE A 10 -6.42 -1.23 -2.12
CA PHE A 10 -6.58 -1.76 -3.47
C PHE A 10 -7.73 -2.77 -3.65
N LYS A 11 -8.27 -3.36 -2.57
CA LYS A 11 -9.27 -4.44 -2.71
C LYS A 11 -10.49 -4.07 -3.56
N ASN A 12 -11.05 -2.88 -3.33
CA ASN A 12 -12.25 -2.46 -4.06
C ASN A 12 -11.95 -2.11 -5.51
N LEU A 13 -10.81 -1.50 -5.78
CA LEU A 13 -10.31 -1.27 -7.14
C LEU A 13 -10.13 -2.60 -7.87
N ILE A 14 -9.46 -3.57 -7.26
CA ILE A 14 -9.23 -4.90 -7.86
C ILE A 14 -10.57 -5.59 -8.15
N LEU A 15 -11.49 -5.60 -7.19
CA LEU A 15 -12.77 -6.28 -7.37
C LEU A 15 -13.62 -5.62 -8.45
N ASN A 16 -13.72 -4.29 -8.47
CA ASN A 16 -14.50 -3.56 -9.47
C ASN A 16 -13.93 -3.77 -10.88
N LEU A 17 -12.64 -3.55 -11.07
CA LEU A 17 -12.03 -3.69 -12.39
C LEU A 17 -12.02 -5.15 -12.90
N LYS A 18 -11.96 -6.15 -11.99
CA LYS A 18 -12.19 -7.54 -12.41
C LYS A 18 -13.58 -7.77 -12.99
N HIS A 19 -14.61 -7.12 -12.45
CA HIS A 19 -15.96 -7.18 -13.03
C HIS A 19 -16.05 -6.51 -14.40
N GLU A 20 -15.16 -5.58 -14.69
CA GLU A 20 -15.04 -4.90 -15.98
C GLU A 20 -14.14 -5.66 -16.98
N GLY A 21 -13.64 -6.85 -16.61
CA GLY A 21 -12.84 -7.72 -17.47
C GLY A 21 -11.33 -7.52 -17.39
N HIS A 22 -10.84 -6.70 -16.44
CA HIS A 22 -9.40 -6.53 -16.23
C HIS A 22 -8.80 -7.71 -15.46
N GLU A 23 -7.60 -8.11 -15.85
CA GLU A 23 -6.82 -9.15 -15.18
C GLU A 23 -5.79 -8.54 -14.21
N PHE A 24 -5.52 -9.23 -13.11
CA PHE A 24 -4.61 -8.77 -12.08
C PHE A 24 -3.59 -9.83 -11.70
N LEU A 25 -2.32 -9.47 -11.76
CA LEU A 25 -1.23 -10.17 -11.10
C LEU A 25 -0.86 -9.42 -9.82
N ILE A 26 -1.11 -10.03 -8.68
CA ILE A 26 -0.87 -9.40 -7.38
C ILE A 26 0.29 -10.09 -6.70
N THR A 27 1.28 -9.32 -6.31
CA THR A 27 2.38 -9.81 -5.49
C THR A 27 2.29 -9.23 -4.08
N ALA A 28 2.48 -10.06 -3.07
CA ALA A 28 2.40 -9.65 -1.67
C ALA A 28 3.64 -10.07 -0.89
N ARG A 29 4.14 -9.14 -0.05
CA ARG A 29 5.14 -9.48 0.96
C ARG A 29 4.45 -10.19 2.11
N GLU A 30 5.10 -11.20 2.65
CA GLU A 30 4.69 -11.83 3.90
C GLU A 30 5.01 -10.88 5.06
N LYS A 31 4.02 -10.13 5.49
CA LYS A 31 4.12 -9.15 6.56
C LYS A 31 2.79 -9.03 7.29
N ASP A 32 2.83 -9.21 8.60
CA ASP A 32 1.65 -9.13 9.48
C ASP A 32 0.48 -9.96 8.89
N VAL A 33 -0.71 -9.45 8.92
CA VAL A 33 -1.94 -10.09 8.40
C VAL A 33 -2.22 -9.83 6.91
N SER A 34 -1.22 -9.39 6.12
CA SER A 34 -1.46 -9.00 4.71
C SER A 34 -1.99 -10.16 3.86
N GLN A 35 -1.43 -11.35 4.00
CA GLN A 35 -1.82 -12.53 3.22
C GLN A 35 -3.18 -13.05 3.69
N GLU A 36 -3.42 -13.12 5.00
CA GLU A 36 -4.72 -13.49 5.58
C GLU A 36 -5.85 -12.59 5.11
N LEU A 37 -5.58 -11.27 4.93
CA LEU A 37 -6.55 -10.34 4.39
C LEU A 37 -6.84 -10.60 2.91
N LEU A 38 -5.82 -10.92 2.10
CA LEU A 38 -6.00 -11.26 0.70
C LEU A 38 -6.83 -12.54 0.56
N ASP A 39 -6.53 -13.56 1.36
CA ASP A 39 -7.28 -14.82 1.42
C ASP A 39 -8.74 -14.57 1.84
N LYS A 40 -8.95 -13.78 2.89
CA LYS A 40 -10.29 -13.38 3.36
C LYS A 40 -11.14 -12.69 2.29
N TYR A 41 -10.51 -11.91 1.41
CA TYR A 41 -11.19 -11.22 0.31
C TYR A 41 -11.22 -12.02 -1.00
N ASN A 42 -10.73 -13.26 -0.99
CA ASN A 42 -10.60 -14.12 -2.17
C ASN A 42 -9.83 -13.43 -3.31
N ILE A 43 -8.76 -12.72 -2.96
CA ILE A 43 -7.88 -12.06 -3.91
C ILE A 43 -6.63 -12.91 -4.09
N PRO A 44 -6.46 -13.61 -5.23
CA PRO A 44 -5.28 -14.43 -5.47
C PRO A 44 -4.03 -13.58 -5.58
N TYR A 45 -2.92 -14.09 -5.03
CA TYR A 45 -1.63 -13.40 -5.01
C TYR A 45 -0.47 -14.38 -5.10
N THR A 46 0.70 -13.86 -5.47
CA THR A 46 1.98 -14.57 -5.38
C THR A 46 2.78 -14.00 -4.22
N SER A 47 3.19 -14.85 -3.27
CA SER A 47 4.03 -14.43 -2.15
C SER A 47 5.44 -14.08 -2.62
N ARG A 48 5.99 -12.98 -2.09
CA ARG A 48 7.41 -12.59 -2.25
C ARG A 48 8.27 -12.97 -1.03
N GLY A 49 7.68 -13.72 -0.10
CA GLY A 49 8.32 -14.14 1.15
C GLY A 49 8.46 -13.00 2.17
N THR A 50 9.14 -13.31 3.26
CA THR A 50 9.47 -12.37 4.35
C THR A 50 10.60 -11.45 3.92
N GLY A 51 10.53 -10.17 4.32
CA GLY A 51 11.64 -9.24 4.15
C GLY A 51 12.72 -9.44 5.22
N SER A 52 13.78 -8.66 5.14
CA SER A 52 14.86 -8.61 6.13
C SER A 52 14.86 -7.29 6.89
N ASP A 53 15.33 -7.31 8.15
CA ASP A 53 15.50 -6.11 8.97
C ASP A 53 16.89 -5.48 8.80
N SER A 54 17.93 -6.27 8.48
CA SER A 54 19.27 -5.76 8.23
C SER A 54 19.40 -5.04 6.89
N LEU A 55 20.27 -4.05 6.79
CA LEU A 55 20.51 -3.30 5.55
C LEU A 55 20.98 -4.20 4.41
N VAL A 56 21.93 -5.09 4.70
CA VAL A 56 22.45 -6.05 3.72
C VAL A 56 21.34 -7.02 3.27
N GLY A 57 20.56 -7.53 4.22
CA GLY A 57 19.43 -8.40 3.91
C GLY A 57 18.34 -7.69 3.10
N LYS A 58 18.07 -6.39 3.36
CA LYS A 58 17.16 -5.58 2.55
C LYS A 58 17.64 -5.46 1.10
N PHE A 59 18.94 -5.29 0.89
CA PHE A 59 19.53 -5.23 -0.45
C PHE A 59 19.35 -6.56 -1.20
N PHE A 60 19.71 -7.69 -0.59
CA PHE A 60 19.50 -9.01 -1.21
C PHE A 60 18.02 -9.33 -1.43
N TYR A 61 17.16 -8.94 -0.50
CA TYR A 61 15.72 -9.09 -0.68
C TYR A 61 15.19 -8.26 -1.85
N LEU A 62 15.71 -7.04 -2.04
CA LEU A 62 15.38 -6.20 -3.18
C LEU A 62 15.70 -6.91 -4.50
N LEU A 63 16.93 -7.38 -4.67
CA LEU A 63 17.35 -8.08 -5.89
C LEU A 63 16.51 -9.34 -6.15
N LYS A 64 16.26 -10.14 -5.11
CA LYS A 64 15.42 -11.33 -5.20
C LYS A 64 13.98 -10.98 -5.61
N ALA A 65 13.40 -9.95 -5.01
CA ALA A 65 12.04 -9.51 -5.29
C ALA A 65 11.92 -8.94 -6.71
N ASP A 66 12.89 -8.16 -7.17
CA ASP A 66 12.93 -7.64 -8.54
C ASP A 66 13.01 -8.78 -9.56
N PHE A 67 13.90 -9.76 -9.35
CA PHE A 67 14.02 -10.90 -10.24
C PHE A 67 12.73 -11.72 -10.31
N GLN A 68 12.12 -12.00 -9.15
CA GLN A 68 10.85 -12.71 -9.08
C GLN A 68 9.73 -11.94 -9.81
N MET A 69 9.62 -10.63 -9.54
CA MET A 69 8.62 -9.79 -10.18
C MET A 69 8.85 -9.64 -11.68
N LEU A 70 10.11 -9.53 -12.12
CA LEU A 70 10.45 -9.45 -13.54
C LEU A 70 10.03 -10.72 -14.28
N LYS A 71 10.29 -11.90 -13.71
CA LYS A 71 9.83 -13.18 -14.27
C LYS A 71 8.31 -13.21 -14.40
N LEU A 72 7.60 -12.93 -13.31
CA LEU A 72 6.13 -12.91 -13.30
C LEU A 72 5.56 -11.89 -14.29
N ALA A 73 6.16 -10.71 -14.39
CA ALA A 73 5.72 -9.67 -15.30
C ALA A 73 5.95 -10.03 -16.78
N ARG A 74 7.04 -10.73 -17.10
CA ARG A 74 7.28 -11.22 -18.48
C ARG A 74 6.27 -12.28 -18.89
N ASP A 75 5.87 -13.14 -17.98
CA ASP A 75 4.87 -14.18 -18.23
C ASP A 75 3.46 -13.60 -18.34
N PHE A 76 3.09 -12.69 -17.45
CA PHE A 76 1.77 -12.04 -17.37
C PHE A 76 1.57 -10.94 -18.43
N LYS A 77 2.65 -10.23 -18.83
CA LYS A 77 2.66 -9.10 -19.79
C LYS A 77 1.70 -7.97 -19.40
N PRO A 78 1.88 -7.36 -18.22
CA PRO A 78 0.99 -6.30 -17.74
C PRO A 78 1.06 -5.07 -18.65
N ASP A 79 -0.05 -4.37 -18.79
CA ASP A 79 -0.11 -3.06 -19.48
C ASP A 79 0.33 -1.93 -18.56
N ILE A 80 0.12 -2.09 -17.24
CA ILE A 80 0.40 -1.06 -16.23
C ILE A 80 0.77 -1.70 -14.88
N PHE A 81 1.62 -1.00 -14.14
CA PHE A 81 1.93 -1.33 -12.75
C PHE A 81 1.27 -0.36 -11.79
N LEU A 82 0.69 -0.89 -10.72
CA LEU A 82 0.14 -0.11 -9.61
C LEU A 82 0.83 -0.51 -8.30
N SER A 83 1.21 0.45 -7.49
CA SER A 83 1.80 0.14 -6.19
C SER A 83 1.56 1.24 -5.15
N PHE A 84 1.79 0.91 -3.89
CA PHE A 84 1.93 1.90 -2.82
C PHE A 84 3.41 2.01 -2.47
N ALA A 85 4.07 3.05 -3.00
CA ALA A 85 5.49 3.38 -2.77
C ALA A 85 6.43 2.16 -2.87
N SER A 86 6.25 1.32 -3.90
CA SER A 86 7.04 0.09 -4.05
C SER A 86 8.23 0.29 -4.99
N PRO A 87 9.48 0.16 -4.51
CA PRO A 87 10.66 0.19 -5.39
C PRO A 87 10.61 -0.92 -6.45
N TYR A 88 10.22 -2.12 -6.06
CA TYR A 88 10.18 -3.29 -6.96
C TYR A 88 9.26 -3.06 -8.16
N ALA A 89 8.06 -2.49 -7.92
CA ALA A 89 7.12 -2.22 -8.99
C ALA A 89 7.65 -1.15 -9.95
N GLY A 90 8.27 -0.09 -9.43
CA GLY A 90 8.88 0.95 -10.25
C GLY A 90 10.06 0.42 -11.07
N GLN A 91 11.00 -0.28 -10.46
CA GLN A 91 12.19 -0.81 -11.12
C GLN A 91 11.81 -1.81 -12.22
N VAL A 92 10.95 -2.78 -11.92
CA VAL A 92 10.53 -3.80 -12.90
C VAL A 92 9.70 -3.18 -14.03
N SER A 93 8.81 -2.25 -13.75
CA SER A 93 8.03 -1.54 -14.79
C SER A 93 8.95 -0.82 -15.76
N SER A 94 9.99 -0.14 -15.25
CA SER A 94 10.99 0.54 -16.06
C SER A 94 11.79 -0.45 -16.92
N MET A 95 12.20 -1.60 -16.36
CA MET A 95 12.95 -2.64 -17.09
C MET A 95 12.17 -3.21 -18.28
N ILE A 96 10.85 -3.33 -18.16
CA ILE A 96 10.00 -3.86 -19.26
C ILE A 96 9.24 -2.77 -20.00
N GLN A 97 9.60 -1.51 -19.77
CA GLN A 97 9.05 -0.33 -20.46
C GLN A 97 7.51 -0.22 -20.36
N LYS A 98 6.97 -0.50 -19.18
CA LYS A 98 5.53 -0.36 -18.90
C LYS A 98 5.29 0.77 -17.89
N PRO A 99 4.18 1.51 -18.02
CA PRO A 99 3.86 2.59 -17.09
C PRO A 99 3.68 2.10 -15.66
N HIS A 100 4.11 2.92 -14.71
CA HIS A 100 3.93 2.69 -13.28
C HIS A 100 3.25 3.87 -12.61
N ILE A 101 2.19 3.58 -11.87
CA ILE A 101 1.50 4.53 -10.99
C ILE A 101 1.80 4.15 -9.54
N ALA A 102 2.41 5.05 -8.80
CA ALA A 102 2.69 4.89 -7.40
C ALA A 102 1.76 5.77 -6.54
N PHE A 103 1.11 5.18 -5.56
CA PHE A 103 0.43 5.91 -4.50
C PHE A 103 1.38 6.11 -3.33
N THR A 104 1.30 7.24 -2.66
CA THR A 104 1.99 7.49 -1.39
C THR A 104 1.28 8.56 -0.56
N ASP A 105 1.35 8.44 0.76
CA ASP A 105 0.84 9.40 1.74
C ASP A 105 1.90 9.76 2.79
N THR A 106 3.13 9.25 2.62
CA THR A 106 4.21 9.35 3.61
C THR A 106 5.34 10.24 3.09
N GLU A 107 5.46 11.46 3.61
CA GLU A 107 6.42 12.47 3.15
C GLU A 107 7.82 12.33 3.76
N HIS A 108 7.91 11.84 4.99
CA HIS A 108 9.17 11.80 5.75
C HIS A 108 10.11 10.66 5.33
N ALA A 109 9.62 9.68 4.60
CA ALA A 109 10.40 8.54 4.15
C ALA A 109 11.24 8.85 2.88
N LYS A 110 12.13 9.84 2.95
CA LYS A 110 12.90 10.35 1.79
C LYS A 110 13.61 9.25 1.00
N LEU A 111 14.31 8.33 1.68
CA LEU A 111 14.98 7.20 1.01
C LEU A 111 13.97 6.25 0.36
N GLY A 112 12.83 6.02 0.99
CA GLY A 112 11.73 5.25 0.42
C GLY A 112 11.21 5.89 -0.87
N ILE A 113 10.98 7.21 -0.86
CA ILE A 113 10.52 7.95 -2.03
C ILE A 113 11.56 7.88 -3.15
N LEU A 114 12.83 8.11 -2.87
CA LEU A 114 13.92 8.04 -3.85
C LEU A 114 14.07 6.64 -4.45
N SER A 115 13.66 5.58 -3.77
CA SER A 115 13.80 4.22 -4.26
C SER A 115 12.82 3.85 -5.38
N PHE A 116 11.67 4.52 -5.49
CA PHE A 116 10.67 4.27 -6.55
C PHE A 116 10.47 5.45 -7.49
N LEU A 117 10.62 6.68 -7.02
CA LEU A 117 10.30 7.91 -7.76
C LEU A 117 10.99 8.02 -9.13
N PRO A 118 12.28 7.68 -9.31
CA PRO A 118 12.94 7.75 -10.62
C PRO A 118 12.32 6.82 -11.67
N PHE A 119 11.73 5.71 -11.21
CA PHE A 119 11.17 4.65 -12.05
C PHE A 119 9.65 4.75 -12.23
N THR A 120 9.02 5.82 -11.71
CA THR A 120 7.57 6.00 -11.69
C THR A 120 7.15 7.05 -12.70
N ASN A 121 6.11 6.75 -13.48
CA ASN A 121 5.54 7.68 -14.46
C ASN A 121 4.58 8.67 -13.78
N THR A 122 3.78 8.20 -12.82
CA THR A 122 2.80 9.03 -12.12
C THR A 122 2.81 8.73 -10.62
N VAL A 123 2.90 9.77 -9.81
CA VAL A 123 2.77 9.67 -8.35
C VAL A 123 1.45 10.29 -7.94
N LEU A 124 0.61 9.50 -7.26
CA LEU A 124 -0.68 9.91 -6.74
C LEU A 124 -0.62 10.09 -5.22
N THR A 125 -0.97 11.28 -4.75
CA THR A 125 -1.00 11.58 -3.32
C THR A 125 -2.31 12.25 -2.92
N PRO A 126 -2.71 12.14 -1.63
CA PRO A 126 -3.76 13.00 -1.08
C PRO A 126 -3.41 14.48 -1.25
N TYR A 127 -4.42 15.35 -1.36
CA TYR A 127 -4.22 16.79 -1.46
C TYR A 127 -3.44 17.39 -0.27
N ALA A 128 -3.60 16.80 0.92
CA ALA A 128 -2.89 17.21 2.13
C ALA A 128 -1.36 16.93 2.11
N TYR A 129 -0.89 16.16 1.12
CA TYR A 129 0.53 15.89 0.94
C TYR A 129 1.26 17.17 0.50
N LYS A 130 2.29 17.60 1.25
CA LYS A 130 2.94 18.91 1.09
C LYS A 130 4.07 18.91 0.06
N SER A 131 4.82 17.79 0.00
CA SER A 131 5.95 17.69 -0.93
C SER A 131 5.47 17.69 -2.38
N ASP A 132 6.32 18.15 -3.29
CA ASP A 132 6.07 18.11 -4.72
C ASP A 132 7.07 17.20 -5.43
N HIS A 133 6.59 16.48 -6.42
CA HIS A 133 7.39 15.53 -7.23
C HIS A 133 7.42 15.92 -8.71
N GLY A 134 7.13 17.19 -9.02
CA GLY A 134 7.15 17.76 -10.37
C GLY A 134 6.02 17.26 -11.28
N ASP A 135 6.26 17.24 -12.59
CA ASP A 135 5.24 16.99 -13.62
C ASP A 135 4.52 15.62 -13.50
N LYS A 136 5.14 14.66 -12.82
CA LYS A 136 4.52 13.34 -12.60
C LYS A 136 3.65 13.28 -11.35
N HIS A 137 3.52 14.37 -10.60
CA HIS A 137 2.78 14.42 -9.34
C HIS A 137 1.32 14.84 -9.57
N LEU A 138 0.40 13.96 -9.25
CA LEU A 138 -1.03 14.25 -9.24
C LEU A 138 -1.59 14.15 -7.84
N ARG A 139 -2.37 15.13 -7.43
CA ARG A 139 -3.04 15.14 -6.13
C ARG A 139 -4.52 14.85 -6.29
N PHE A 140 -5.05 13.98 -5.44
CA PHE A 140 -6.49 13.72 -5.39
C PHE A 140 -7.10 14.35 -4.12
N ASN A 141 -8.34 14.81 -4.26
CA ASN A 141 -9.07 15.42 -3.14
C ASN A 141 -9.67 14.33 -2.24
N GLY A 142 -8.88 13.86 -1.28
CA GLY A 142 -9.30 12.80 -0.37
C GLY A 142 -8.12 12.24 0.44
N TYR A 143 -8.41 11.15 1.13
CA TYR A 143 -7.45 10.36 1.90
C TYR A 143 -7.49 8.90 1.47
N MET A 144 -6.41 8.16 1.68
CA MET A 144 -6.33 6.75 1.28
C MET A 144 -7.39 5.87 1.94
N GLU A 145 -7.83 6.22 3.14
CA GLU A 145 -8.87 5.50 3.88
C GLU A 145 -10.24 5.54 3.17
N GLN A 146 -10.47 6.54 2.33
CA GLN A 146 -11.71 6.61 1.52
C GLN A 146 -11.83 5.47 0.50
N CYS A 147 -10.71 4.80 0.15
CA CYS A 147 -10.76 3.61 -0.69
C CYS A 147 -11.63 2.48 -0.12
N TYR A 148 -11.89 2.48 1.20
CA TYR A 148 -12.67 1.45 1.87
C TYR A 148 -13.71 1.97 2.87
N LEU A 149 -13.69 3.27 3.23
CA LEU A 149 -14.65 3.88 4.17
C LEU A 149 -15.82 4.61 3.49
N GLN A 150 -15.85 4.68 2.16
CA GLN A 150 -17.00 5.23 1.44
C GLN A 150 -18.28 4.43 1.74
N LYS A 151 -19.43 5.12 1.76
CA LYS A 151 -20.72 4.51 2.07
C LYS A 151 -21.08 3.29 1.21
N GLN A 152 -20.60 3.25 -0.02
CA GLN A 152 -20.80 2.10 -0.92
C GLN A 152 -20.03 0.85 -0.49
N TYR A 153 -18.91 1.00 0.21
CA TYR A 153 -18.04 -0.10 0.64
C TYR A 153 -18.12 -0.40 2.13
N PHE A 154 -18.53 0.57 2.94
CA PHE A 154 -18.56 0.44 4.39
C PHE A 154 -19.98 0.66 4.94
N LYS A 155 -20.50 -0.35 5.61
CA LYS A 155 -21.77 -0.28 6.34
C LYS A 155 -21.47 -0.39 7.84
N PRO A 156 -21.78 0.65 8.65
CA PRO A 156 -21.66 0.58 10.10
C PRO A 156 -22.49 -0.58 10.66
N ASN A 157 -21.98 -1.23 11.69
CA ASN A 157 -22.64 -2.35 12.34
C ASN A 157 -22.80 -2.08 13.85
N ASN A 158 -23.98 -1.74 14.27
CA ASN A 158 -24.29 -1.44 15.68
C ASN A 158 -24.10 -2.63 16.63
N LYS A 159 -23.95 -3.87 16.09
CA LYS A 159 -23.59 -5.03 16.93
C LYS A 159 -22.21 -4.85 17.58
N VAL A 160 -21.33 -4.02 16.99
CA VAL A 160 -20.03 -3.71 17.59
C VAL A 160 -20.18 -2.93 18.89
N LEU A 161 -21.08 -1.93 18.93
CA LEU A 161 -21.38 -1.16 20.14
C LEU A 161 -21.93 -2.06 21.25
N LYS A 162 -22.83 -2.97 20.91
CA LYS A 162 -23.38 -3.95 21.85
C LYS A 162 -22.28 -4.87 22.44
N ARG A 163 -21.33 -5.30 21.63
CA ARG A 163 -20.16 -6.11 22.12
C ARG A 163 -19.26 -5.34 23.07
N LEU A 164 -19.23 -4.02 22.95
CA LEU A 164 -18.48 -3.13 23.83
C LEU A 164 -19.29 -2.67 25.04
N ASN A 165 -20.51 -3.21 25.24
CA ASN A 165 -21.47 -2.78 26.27
C ASN A 165 -21.80 -1.29 26.19
N LEU A 166 -21.78 -0.71 24.97
CA LEU A 166 -22.14 0.67 24.71
C LEU A 166 -23.58 0.72 24.17
N LYS A 167 -24.36 1.70 24.63
CA LYS A 167 -25.66 2.04 24.05
C LYS A 167 -25.45 2.96 22.84
N ASP A 168 -26.41 2.99 21.92
CA ASP A 168 -26.31 3.75 20.66
C ASP A 168 -26.10 5.26 20.87
N ASN A 169 -26.51 5.82 22.03
CA ASN A 169 -26.35 7.23 22.39
C ASN A 169 -25.16 7.53 23.32
N HIS A 170 -24.35 6.51 23.67
CA HIS A 170 -23.18 6.74 24.51
C HIS A 170 -22.08 7.48 23.72
N LYS A 171 -21.56 8.56 24.31
CA LYS A 171 -20.33 9.19 23.84
C LYS A 171 -19.15 8.35 24.33
N PHE A 172 -18.22 8.03 23.44
CA PHE A 172 -17.01 7.29 23.77
C PHE A 172 -15.81 7.86 23.02
N VAL A 173 -14.63 7.60 23.56
CA VAL A 173 -13.35 7.96 22.96
C VAL A 173 -12.57 6.68 22.68
N ILE A 174 -11.98 6.59 21.51
CA ILE A 174 -11.07 5.49 21.17
C ILE A 174 -9.65 5.99 21.32
N ILE A 175 -8.88 5.34 22.20
CA ILE A 175 -7.45 5.59 22.36
C ILE A 175 -6.71 4.38 21.79
N ARG A 176 -5.86 4.60 20.79
CA ARG A 176 -5.01 3.59 20.21
C ARG A 176 -3.55 3.84 20.58
N LEU A 177 -2.99 2.96 21.38
CA LEU A 177 -1.56 2.93 21.68
C LEU A 177 -0.86 2.07 20.63
N VAL A 178 0.21 2.59 20.04
CA VAL A 178 1.00 1.91 19.02
C VAL A 178 2.44 1.84 19.47
N SER A 179 3.03 0.66 19.47
CA SER A 179 4.48 0.51 19.60
C SER A 179 5.14 1.02 18.33
N TRP A 180 5.74 2.21 18.38
CA TRP A 180 6.39 2.81 17.23
C TRP A 180 7.81 2.29 17.11
N ARG A 181 8.03 1.27 16.29
CA ARG A 181 9.36 0.85 15.82
C ARG A 181 9.62 1.42 14.43
N ALA A 182 9.57 2.74 14.29
CA ALA A 182 10.07 3.37 13.07
C ALA A 182 11.60 3.24 13.04
N SER A 183 12.17 3.01 11.86
CA SER A 183 13.61 3.19 11.62
C SER A 183 14.05 4.52 12.22
N PRO A 184 15.26 4.64 12.81
CA PRO A 184 15.65 5.82 13.56
C PRO A 184 15.82 7.02 12.64
N VAL A 185 14.72 7.64 12.31
CA VAL A 185 14.66 9.04 11.91
C VAL A 185 14.22 9.75 13.16
N SER A 186 15.14 10.49 13.73
CA SER A 186 15.01 11.37 14.87
C SER A 186 13.62 11.99 15.00
N TYR A 187 12.74 11.40 15.78
CA TYR A 187 11.64 12.11 16.42
C TYR A 187 12.10 12.53 17.81
N THR A 188 12.98 13.51 17.84
CA THR A 188 13.13 14.34 19.01
C THR A 188 11.89 15.23 19.09
N HIS A 189 11.23 15.15 20.23
CA HIS A 189 10.19 16.05 20.75
C HIS A 189 8.74 15.85 20.26
N LEU A 190 8.06 14.90 20.88
CA LEU A 190 6.74 15.18 21.42
C LEU A 190 6.95 15.55 22.91
N THR A 191 7.16 16.79 23.18
CA THR A 191 6.91 17.37 24.51
C THR A 191 5.41 17.57 24.63
N LEU A 192 4.81 16.88 25.59
CA LEU A 192 3.48 17.18 26.12
C LEU A 192 3.50 18.52 26.82
#